data_349a20005c0d634556e9ac3b2183c77e
#
_entry.id   349a20005c0d634556e9ac3b2183c77e
#
_cell.length_a   1.000
_cell.length_b   1.000
_cell.length_c   1.000
_cell.angle_alpha   90.00
_cell.angle_beta   90.00
_cell.angle_gamma   90.00
#
_symmetry.space_group_name_H-M   'P 1'
#
loop_
_entity.id
_entity.type
_entity.pdbx_description
1 polymer ?
#
loop_
_entity_poly.entity_id
_entity_poly.type
_entity_poly.pdbx_seq_one_letter_code
_entity_poly.pdbx_strand_id
1 'polypeptide(L)'
;KRQIYKRISGCGSGTEYMAVTPWGDLYPCHQFVGDPKYLMGDIWKGVTNTAVRDEFKHCNAYARKECQDCWAKLYCSGGCAANSYHATGSITGVYEYGCELFRKRMECAIMIQVAQNQELAAQGIEVPIQLGSTCNACADGEACE
;
A
#
# COMPACT_ATOMS: atom_id res chain seq x y z
N LYS A 1 4.21 19.20 0.85
CA LYS A 1 3.18 18.49 1.66
C LYS A 1 2.93 17.15 1.00
N ARG A 2 3.33 16.03 1.63
CA ARG A 2 2.99 14.69 1.13
C ARG A 2 1.54 14.43 1.51
N GLN A 3 0.65 14.41 0.53
CA GLN A 3 -0.71 13.94 0.73
C GLN A 3 -0.66 12.43 1.03
N ILE A 4 -1.28 12.02 2.13
CA ILE A 4 -1.46 10.62 2.43
C ILE A 4 -2.63 10.14 1.58
N TYR A 5 -2.33 9.49 0.46
CA TYR A 5 -3.36 8.89 -0.37
C TYR A 5 -3.92 7.65 0.31
N LYS A 6 -5.22 7.61 0.45
CA LYS A 6 -5.93 6.38 0.82
C LYS A 6 -5.85 5.41 -0.35
N ARG A 7 -5.27 4.25 -0.14
CA ARG A 7 -5.08 3.23 -1.18
C ARG A 7 -5.58 1.88 -0.67
N ILE A 8 -6.09 1.08 -1.59
CA ILE A 8 -6.51 -0.30 -1.29
C ILE A 8 -5.38 -1.31 -1.49
N SER A 9 -4.42 -1.00 -2.36
CA SER A 9 -3.23 -1.82 -2.63
C SER A 9 -1.95 -1.09 -2.22
N GLY A 10 -0.91 -1.85 -1.91
CA GLY A 10 0.38 -1.35 -1.43
C GLY A 10 1.28 -0.80 -2.54
N CYS A 11 2.49 -1.37 -2.64
CA CYS A 11 3.55 -0.88 -3.53
C CYS A 11 3.38 -1.28 -5.00
N GLY A 12 2.35 -2.05 -5.37
CA GLY A 12 2.16 -2.55 -6.73
C GLY A 12 3.09 -3.70 -7.12
N SER A 13 3.68 -4.41 -6.13
CA SER A 13 4.53 -5.57 -6.41
C SER A 13 3.84 -6.59 -7.31
N GLY A 14 4.55 -7.09 -8.32
CA GLY A 14 4.04 -8.04 -9.30
C GLY A 14 3.11 -7.45 -10.37
N THR A 15 2.74 -6.16 -10.28
CA THR A 15 1.86 -5.49 -11.25
C THR A 15 2.46 -4.18 -11.78
N GLU A 16 2.73 -3.22 -10.91
CA GLU A 16 3.30 -1.92 -11.25
C GLU A 16 4.81 -1.86 -10.98
N TYR A 17 5.30 -2.78 -10.16
CA TYR A 17 6.68 -2.91 -9.75
C TYR A 17 7.11 -4.37 -9.82
N MET A 18 8.28 -4.63 -10.39
CA MET A 18 8.91 -5.95 -10.46
C MET A 18 10.41 -5.83 -10.19
N ALA A 19 11.00 -6.89 -9.65
CA ALA A 19 12.46 -7.04 -9.56
C ALA A 19 12.97 -7.79 -10.78
N VAL A 20 14.11 -7.34 -11.29
CA VAL A 20 14.84 -7.99 -12.41
C VAL A 20 16.17 -8.47 -11.87
N THR A 21 16.49 -9.75 -12.07
CA THR A 21 17.79 -10.32 -11.72
C THR A 21 18.85 -9.94 -12.76
N PRO A 22 20.16 -10.07 -12.45
CA PRO A 22 21.22 -9.87 -13.45
C PRO A 22 21.11 -10.79 -14.66
N TRP A 23 20.42 -11.91 -14.54
CA TRP A 23 20.19 -12.89 -15.63
C TRP A 23 18.90 -12.62 -16.40
N GLY A 24 18.15 -11.59 -16.03
CA GLY A 24 16.95 -11.18 -16.70
C GLY A 24 15.66 -11.81 -16.18
N ASP A 25 15.70 -12.59 -15.11
CA ASP A 25 14.49 -13.18 -14.52
C ASP A 25 13.63 -12.11 -13.84
N LEU A 26 12.31 -12.25 -13.95
CA LEU A 26 11.33 -11.33 -13.39
C LEU A 26 10.68 -11.93 -12.14
N TYR A 27 10.66 -11.16 -11.04
CA TYR A 27 10.00 -11.50 -9.79
C TYR A 27 9.06 -10.38 -9.31
N PRO A 28 8.02 -10.67 -8.50
CA PRO A 28 7.08 -9.66 -8.02
C PRO A 28 7.75 -8.50 -7.26
N CYS A 29 8.77 -8.80 -6.46
CA CYS A 29 9.66 -7.80 -5.84
C CYS A 29 10.97 -8.48 -5.42
N HIS A 30 11.94 -7.68 -4.96
CA HIS A 30 13.27 -8.17 -4.55
C HIS A 30 13.23 -9.23 -3.44
N GLN A 31 12.20 -9.24 -2.59
CA GLN A 31 12.07 -10.22 -1.50
C GLN A 31 11.63 -11.62 -1.98
N PHE A 32 11.20 -11.75 -3.22
CA PHE A 32 10.83 -13.02 -3.83
C PHE A 32 11.89 -13.57 -4.80
N VAL A 33 12.99 -12.83 -4.99
CA VAL A 33 14.07 -13.25 -5.89
C VAL A 33 14.67 -14.56 -5.39
N GLY A 34 14.74 -15.54 -6.29
CA GLY A 34 15.28 -16.89 -6.00
C GLY A 34 14.23 -17.90 -5.52
N ASP A 35 12.98 -17.49 -5.28
CA ASP A 35 11.90 -18.44 -5.02
C ASP A 35 11.25 -18.86 -6.37
N PRO A 36 11.42 -20.12 -6.81
CA PRO A 36 10.90 -20.59 -8.10
C PRO A 36 9.38 -20.47 -8.24
N LYS A 37 8.65 -20.47 -7.11
CA LYS A 37 7.20 -20.31 -7.08
C LYS A 37 6.78 -18.94 -7.64
N TYR A 38 7.60 -17.93 -7.41
CA TYR A 38 7.31 -16.55 -7.78
C TYR A 38 8.04 -16.06 -9.02
N LEU A 39 8.70 -16.95 -9.77
CA LEU A 39 9.27 -16.61 -11.07
C LEU A 39 8.13 -16.23 -12.03
N MET A 40 8.14 -14.99 -12.53
CA MET A 40 7.09 -14.44 -13.39
C MET A 40 7.40 -14.56 -14.87
N GLY A 41 8.65 -14.73 -15.24
CA GLY A 41 9.14 -14.74 -16.62
C GLY A 41 10.52 -14.13 -16.75
N ASP A 42 10.83 -13.61 -17.90
CA ASP A 42 12.13 -12.99 -18.20
C ASP A 42 11.99 -11.72 -19.06
N ILE A 43 13.05 -10.91 -19.13
CA ILE A 43 13.04 -9.64 -19.86
C ILE A 43 12.86 -9.77 -21.38
N TRP A 44 13.10 -10.97 -21.95
CA TRP A 44 12.99 -11.19 -23.40
C TRP A 44 11.57 -11.62 -23.80
N LYS A 45 10.90 -12.42 -22.94
CA LYS A 45 9.54 -12.92 -23.17
C LYS A 45 8.48 -12.16 -22.39
N GLY A 46 8.92 -11.32 -21.44
CA GLY A 46 8.02 -10.63 -20.51
C GLY A 46 7.42 -11.56 -19.46
N VAL A 47 6.29 -11.15 -18.90
CA VAL A 47 5.58 -11.93 -17.87
C VAL A 47 4.85 -13.09 -18.55
N THR A 48 5.36 -14.30 -18.34
CA THR A 48 4.76 -15.55 -18.86
C THR A 48 3.91 -16.26 -17.81
N ASN A 49 4.27 -16.15 -16.53
CA ASN A 49 3.49 -16.69 -15.42
C ASN A 49 2.43 -15.68 -14.95
N THR A 50 1.33 -15.61 -15.69
CA THR A 50 0.22 -14.70 -15.40
C THR A 50 -0.52 -15.07 -14.13
N ALA A 51 -0.47 -16.32 -13.67
CA ALA A 51 -1.11 -16.75 -12.44
C ALA A 51 -0.51 -16.03 -11.21
N VAL A 52 0.82 -15.94 -11.13
CA VAL A 52 1.49 -15.17 -10.07
C VAL A 52 1.13 -13.68 -10.15
N ARG A 53 1.16 -13.10 -11.36
CA ARG A 53 0.75 -11.69 -11.55
C ARG A 53 -0.67 -11.45 -11.04
N ASP A 54 -1.60 -12.32 -11.39
CA ASP A 54 -3.01 -12.19 -11.03
C ASP A 54 -3.23 -12.39 -9.52
N GLU A 55 -2.46 -13.28 -8.87
CA GLU A 55 -2.44 -13.42 -7.42
C GLU A 55 -2.03 -12.08 -6.74
N PHE A 56 -0.98 -11.43 -7.22
CA PHE A 56 -0.54 -10.13 -6.70
C PHE A 56 -1.53 -9.00 -7.02
N LYS A 57 -2.17 -9.02 -8.18
CA LYS A 57 -3.22 -8.05 -8.56
C LYS A 57 -4.39 -8.06 -7.58
N HIS A 58 -4.76 -9.22 -7.09
CA HIS A 58 -5.83 -9.38 -6.12
C HIS A 58 -5.38 -9.18 -4.67
N CYS A 59 -4.07 -9.08 -4.40
CA CYS A 59 -3.52 -8.88 -3.07
C CYS A 59 -3.68 -7.42 -2.60
N ASN A 60 -4.83 -7.10 -2.01
CA ASN A 60 -5.16 -5.78 -1.49
C ASN A 60 -5.74 -5.85 -0.07
N ALA A 61 -6.05 -4.69 0.52
CA ALA A 61 -6.57 -4.63 1.89
C ALA A 61 -7.91 -5.36 2.08
N TYR A 62 -8.75 -5.43 1.04
CA TYR A 62 -10.04 -6.12 1.12
C TYR A 62 -9.95 -7.63 0.91
N ALA A 63 -8.86 -8.11 0.31
CA ALA A 63 -8.60 -9.55 0.17
C ALA A 63 -8.18 -10.21 1.49
N ARG A 64 -7.87 -9.41 2.52
CA ARG A 64 -7.43 -9.88 3.84
C ARG A 64 -8.57 -9.78 4.84
N LYS A 65 -8.97 -10.92 5.40
CA LYS A 65 -10.07 -10.99 6.37
C LYS A 65 -9.86 -10.06 7.57
N GLU A 66 -8.66 -10.05 8.12
CA GLU A 66 -8.28 -9.28 9.29
C GLU A 66 -8.23 -7.77 9.04
N CYS A 67 -8.16 -7.38 7.75
CA CYS A 67 -8.15 -5.97 7.38
C CYS A 67 -9.55 -5.38 7.21
N GLN A 68 -10.60 -6.21 7.09
CA GLN A 68 -11.95 -5.72 6.77
C GLN A 68 -12.46 -4.73 7.82
N ASP A 69 -12.23 -4.99 9.10
CA ASP A 69 -12.66 -4.14 10.22
C ASP A 69 -11.55 -3.24 10.75
N CYS A 70 -10.37 -3.22 10.11
CA CYS A 70 -9.24 -2.40 10.55
C CYS A 70 -9.44 -0.93 10.18
N TRP A 71 -9.46 -0.04 11.18
CA TRP A 71 -9.59 1.41 10.98
C TRP A 71 -8.45 2.01 10.12
N ALA A 72 -7.24 1.41 10.19
CA ALA A 72 -6.06 1.90 9.49
C ALA A 72 -5.91 1.32 8.06
N LYS A 73 -6.83 0.47 7.58
CA LYS A 73 -6.66 -0.31 6.34
C LYS A 73 -6.35 0.52 5.10
N LEU A 74 -6.99 1.68 4.94
CA LEU A 74 -6.80 2.55 3.77
C LEU A 74 -5.48 3.34 3.81
N TYR A 75 -4.88 3.49 4.98
CA TYR A 75 -3.57 4.08 5.15
C TYR A 75 -2.45 3.03 5.03
N CYS A 76 -2.70 1.82 5.55
CA CYS A 76 -1.80 0.68 5.49
C CYS A 76 -1.79 -0.01 4.12
N SER A 77 -2.92 -0.01 3.41
CA SER A 77 -3.11 -0.68 2.11
C SER A 77 -2.90 -2.21 2.17
N GLY A 78 -3.14 -2.83 3.35
CA GLY A 78 -2.98 -4.26 3.56
C GLY A 78 -1.56 -4.71 3.95
N GLY A 79 -0.59 -3.81 4.07
CA GLY A 79 0.79 -4.13 4.42
C GLY A 79 1.61 -4.68 3.26
N CYS A 80 2.73 -5.33 3.59
CA CYS A 80 3.68 -5.88 2.63
C CYS A 80 3.33 -7.35 2.32
N ALA A 81 3.14 -7.69 1.04
CA ALA A 81 2.86 -9.06 0.59
C ALA A 81 3.99 -10.04 0.96
N ALA A 82 5.25 -9.61 0.84
CA ALA A 82 6.38 -10.44 1.19
C ALA A 82 6.47 -10.71 2.70
N ASN A 83 6.28 -9.70 3.55
CA ASN A 83 6.23 -9.90 4.99
C ASN A 83 5.08 -10.85 5.38
N SER A 84 3.93 -10.71 4.75
CA SER A 84 2.81 -11.63 4.93
C SER A 84 3.18 -13.05 4.56
N TYR A 85 3.79 -13.23 3.40
CA TYR A 85 4.22 -14.55 2.92
C TYR A 85 5.24 -15.20 3.87
N HIS A 86 6.26 -14.47 4.29
CA HIS A 86 7.27 -15.00 5.20
C HIS A 86 6.73 -15.32 6.60
N ALA A 87 5.71 -14.60 7.05
CA ALA A 87 5.08 -14.83 8.34
C ALA A 87 4.03 -15.97 8.33
N THR A 88 3.31 -16.14 7.21
CA THR A 88 2.11 -17.00 7.17
C THR A 88 2.10 -18.03 6.04
N GLY A 89 3.06 -17.99 5.11
CA GLY A 89 3.07 -18.82 3.90
C GLY A 89 2.12 -18.32 2.79
N SER A 90 1.44 -17.16 2.98
CA SER A 90 0.50 -16.58 2.01
C SER A 90 0.72 -15.10 1.83
N ILE A 91 0.69 -14.61 0.59
CA ILE A 91 0.79 -13.17 0.30
C ILE A 91 -0.46 -12.39 0.78
N THR A 92 -1.57 -13.07 0.96
CA THR A 92 -2.82 -12.51 1.52
C THR A 92 -2.94 -12.71 3.03
N GLY A 93 -1.98 -13.36 3.68
CA GLY A 93 -1.91 -13.45 5.13
C GLY A 93 -1.62 -12.11 5.79
N VAL A 94 -1.60 -12.09 7.12
CA VAL A 94 -1.36 -10.87 7.91
C VAL A 94 -0.12 -11.05 8.79
N TYR A 95 0.80 -10.10 8.69
CA TYR A 95 1.94 -9.99 9.58
C TYR A 95 1.54 -9.14 10.80
N GLU A 96 1.07 -9.77 11.87
CA GLU A 96 0.46 -9.11 13.05
C GLU A 96 1.35 -8.03 13.66
N TYR A 97 2.62 -8.33 13.89
CA TYR A 97 3.57 -7.33 14.43
C TYR A 97 3.61 -6.07 13.56
N GLY A 98 3.61 -6.23 12.24
CA GLY A 98 3.58 -5.11 11.31
C GLY A 98 2.27 -4.32 11.40
N CYS A 99 1.15 -4.99 11.67
CA CYS A 99 -0.14 -4.35 11.89
C CYS A 99 -0.15 -3.50 13.15
N GLU A 100 0.35 -4.03 14.25
CA GLU A 100 0.44 -3.31 15.53
C GLU A 100 1.34 -2.10 15.41
N LEU A 101 2.54 -2.28 14.86
CA LEU A 101 3.49 -1.19 14.63
C LEU A 101 2.89 -0.09 13.75
N PHE A 102 2.18 -0.47 12.67
CA PHE A 102 1.57 0.50 11.78
C PHE A 102 0.45 1.29 12.47
N ARG A 103 -0.42 0.63 13.23
CA ARG A 103 -1.47 1.30 14.01
C ARG A 103 -0.88 2.29 14.99
N LYS A 104 0.17 1.88 15.73
CA LYS A 104 0.87 2.79 16.66
C LYS A 104 1.50 3.99 15.96
N ARG A 105 2.11 3.79 14.80
CA ARG A 105 2.64 4.90 13.99
C ARG A 105 1.54 5.88 13.59
N MET A 106 0.37 5.39 13.20
CA MET A 106 -0.77 6.23 12.83
C MET A 106 -1.34 6.99 14.04
N GLU A 107 -1.47 6.34 15.19
CA GLU A 107 -1.88 6.96 16.45
C GLU A 107 -0.92 8.11 16.81
N CYS A 108 0.38 7.87 16.78
CA CYS A 108 1.40 8.89 17.03
C CYS A 108 1.33 10.04 16.01
N ALA A 109 1.12 9.75 14.73
CA ALA A 109 1.00 10.77 13.71
C ALA A 109 -0.22 11.68 13.92
N ILE A 110 -1.35 11.10 14.32
CA ILE A 110 -2.56 11.85 14.68
C ILE A 110 -2.30 12.70 15.93
N MET A 111 -1.69 12.15 16.97
CA MET A 111 -1.34 12.86 18.19
C MET A 111 -0.46 14.08 17.91
N ILE A 112 0.60 13.91 17.10
CA ILE A 112 1.51 15.00 16.72
C ILE A 112 0.76 16.07 15.95
N GLN A 113 -0.11 15.70 15.01
CA GLN A 113 -0.88 16.66 14.23
C GLN A 113 -1.86 17.46 15.11
N VAL A 114 -2.51 16.81 16.07
CA VAL A 114 -3.40 17.47 17.03
C VAL A 114 -2.62 18.46 17.90
N ALA A 115 -1.47 18.05 18.46
CA ALA A 115 -0.63 18.92 19.28
C ALA A 115 -0.15 20.16 18.49
N GLN A 116 0.34 19.95 17.26
CA GLN A 116 0.77 21.05 16.39
C GLN A 116 -0.38 22.01 16.07
N ASN A 117 -1.57 21.51 15.81
CA ASN A 117 -2.73 22.34 15.54
C ASN A 117 -3.15 23.15 16.79
N GLN A 118 -3.05 22.58 17.98
CA GLN A 118 -3.32 23.28 19.24
C GLN A 118 -2.32 24.41 19.49
N GLU A 119 -1.04 24.17 19.24
CA GLU A 119 0.00 25.20 19.35
C GLU A 119 -0.22 26.37 18.38
N LEU A 120 -0.58 26.08 17.13
CA LEU A 120 -0.88 27.09 16.13
C LEU A 120 -2.13 27.90 16.50
N ALA A 121 -3.18 27.23 16.98
CA ALA A 121 -4.40 27.87 17.44
C ALA A 121 -4.13 28.83 18.65
N ALA A 122 -3.26 28.40 19.57
CA ALA A 122 -2.84 29.25 20.71
C ALA A 122 -2.09 30.52 20.26
N GLN A 123 -1.45 30.47 19.09
CA GLN A 123 -0.77 31.63 18.46
C GLN A 123 -1.73 32.46 17.59
N GLY A 124 -3.03 32.17 17.57
CA GLY A 124 -4.02 32.85 16.74
C GLY A 124 -3.93 32.54 15.24
N ILE A 125 -3.21 31.46 14.88
CA ILE A 125 -3.08 30.98 13.49
C ILE A 125 -4.19 29.99 13.21
N GLU A 126 -5.11 30.36 12.32
CA GLU A 126 -6.12 29.41 11.83
C GLU A 126 -5.45 28.30 11.02
N VAL A 127 -5.61 27.05 11.48
CA VAL A 127 -5.22 25.88 10.71
C VAL A 127 -6.39 25.46 9.85
N PRO A 128 -6.34 25.63 8.52
CA PRO A 128 -7.41 25.18 7.67
C PRO A 128 -7.54 23.64 7.80
N ILE A 129 -8.70 23.19 8.25
CA ILE A 129 -9.04 21.76 8.21
C ILE A 129 -9.09 21.38 6.73
N GLN A 130 -8.04 20.78 6.23
CA GLN A 130 -8.05 20.17 4.91
C GLN A 130 -8.85 18.86 5.00
N LEU A 131 -10.16 18.96 5.04
CA LEU A 131 -11.06 17.91 4.60
C LEU A 131 -10.69 17.68 3.14
N GLY A 132 -10.19 16.49 2.82
CA GLY A 132 -9.55 16.11 1.57
C GLY A 132 -10.08 16.90 0.38
N SER A 133 -9.18 17.45 -0.42
CA SER A 133 -9.53 18.19 -1.61
C SER A 133 -10.53 17.35 -2.42
N THR A 134 -11.76 17.82 -2.52
CA THR A 134 -12.65 17.44 -3.59
C THR A 134 -11.85 17.61 -4.88
N CYS A 135 -11.84 16.59 -5.72
CA CYS A 135 -11.19 16.64 -7.02
C CYS A 135 -11.79 17.84 -7.77
N ASN A 136 -11.05 18.93 -7.93
CA ASN A 136 -11.53 20.13 -8.63
C ASN A 136 -11.89 19.85 -10.10
N ALA A 137 -11.45 18.69 -10.63
CA ALA A 137 -11.81 18.24 -11.98
C ALA A 137 -13.33 17.95 -12.16
N CYS A 138 -14.09 17.77 -11.07
CA CYS A 138 -15.55 17.58 -11.16
C CYS A 138 -16.35 18.88 -11.05
N ALA A 139 -15.70 20.03 -10.79
CA ALA A 139 -16.37 21.33 -10.69
C ALA A 139 -16.68 21.95 -12.06
N ASP A 140 -15.97 21.55 -13.10
CA ASP A 140 -16.06 22.15 -14.43
C ASP A 140 -16.89 21.31 -15.44
N GLY A 141 -17.61 20.28 -14.97
CA GLY A 141 -18.61 19.56 -15.78
C GLY A 141 -18.05 18.66 -16.89
N GLU A 142 -16.74 18.42 -16.92
CA GLU A 142 -16.16 17.45 -17.86
C GLU A 142 -16.21 16.04 -17.26
N ALA A 143 -16.85 15.14 -17.99
CA ALA A 143 -16.99 13.74 -17.62
C ALA A 143 -15.62 13.07 -17.56
N CYS A 144 -15.31 12.42 -16.42
CA CYS A 144 -14.21 11.48 -16.36
C CYS A 144 -14.58 10.22 -17.15
N GLU A 145 -14.01 10.05 -18.36
CA GLU A 145 -13.96 8.76 -19.08
C GLU A 145 -12.90 7.84 -18.49
#